data_b761e3e1aac6bd8d1284f4313ecaceca
#
_entry.id   b761e3e1aac6bd8d1284f4313ecaceca
#
_cell.length_a   1.000
_cell.length_b   1.000
_cell.length_c   1.000
_cell.angle_alpha   90.00
_cell.angle_beta   90.00
_cell.angle_gamma   90.00
#
_symmetry.space_group_name_H-M   'P 1'
#
loop_
_entity.id
_entity.type
_entity.pdbx_description
1 polymer ?
#
loop_
_entity_poly.entity_id
_entity_poly.type
_entity_poly.pdbx_seq_one_letter_code
_entity_poly.pdbx_strand_id
1 'polypeptide(L)'
;LCYFQICMAVEKIKFGTSGWRGVIAEDFTMGRVRAVTQAIADHLAAQGLKDKGVIVGYDTRFLSERFAAESVRVLAASGIHSFLSNRDVPTPVISFEIIRRKAAGGINFTASHNPPQYNGLKFSPAWGGPALPETTKDIESRANALVDRNAIPTVSLDEARAKGLLEEADLGRSYLEDIRKKVDLE
;
A
#
# COMPACT_ATOMS: atom_id res chain seq x y z
N LEU A 1 -20.70 36.39 15.85
CA LEU A 1 -20.62 35.55 14.65
C LEU A 1 -20.23 34.15 15.10
N CYS A 2 -21.28 33.29 15.32
CA CYS A 2 -21.05 31.86 15.56
C CYS A 2 -20.62 31.20 14.23
N TYR A 3 -19.37 30.79 14.12
CA TYR A 3 -18.96 29.85 13.10
C TYR A 3 -19.62 28.50 13.43
N PHE A 4 -20.60 28.12 12.64
CA PHE A 4 -21.10 26.74 12.58
C PHE A 4 -19.97 25.89 11.99
N GLN A 5 -19.17 25.28 12.83
CA GLN A 5 -18.25 24.22 12.42
C GLN A 5 -19.14 23.02 12.11
N ILE A 6 -19.51 22.86 10.83
CA ILE A 6 -20.14 21.63 10.34
C ILE A 6 -19.09 20.55 10.53
N CYS A 7 -19.20 19.82 11.62
CA CYS A 7 -18.45 18.59 11.84
C CYS A 7 -19.01 17.56 10.85
N MET A 8 -18.56 17.59 9.62
CA MET A 8 -18.83 16.50 8.68
C MET A 8 -18.18 15.26 9.29
N ALA A 9 -18.99 14.29 9.67
CA ALA A 9 -18.47 13.00 10.14
C ALA A 9 -17.57 12.43 9.06
N VAL A 10 -16.30 12.28 9.39
CA VAL A 10 -15.31 11.71 8.45
C VAL A 10 -15.77 10.31 8.10
N GLU A 11 -16.04 10.06 6.82
CA GLU A 11 -16.51 8.75 6.38
C GLU A 11 -15.44 7.69 6.71
N LYS A 12 -15.89 6.57 7.31
CA LYS A 12 -14.98 5.50 7.74
C LYS A 12 -14.35 4.82 6.54
N ILE A 13 -13.07 4.49 6.67
CA ILE A 13 -12.38 3.61 5.74
C ILE A 13 -13.06 2.24 5.80
N LYS A 14 -13.46 1.71 4.64
CA LYS A 14 -14.04 0.37 4.50
C LYS A 14 -13.24 -0.45 3.50
N PHE A 15 -12.74 -1.59 3.95
CA PHE A 15 -12.13 -2.56 3.06
C PHE A 15 -13.20 -3.45 2.44
N GLY A 16 -13.25 -3.47 1.11
CA GLY A 16 -13.99 -4.48 0.36
C GLY A 16 -13.21 -5.80 0.29
N THR A 17 -13.66 -6.73 -0.56
CA THR A 17 -13.03 -8.05 -0.77
C THR A 17 -11.56 -7.97 -1.21
N SER A 18 -11.13 -6.84 -1.80
CA SER A 18 -9.79 -6.70 -2.36
C SER A 18 -9.16 -5.33 -2.07
N GLY A 19 -9.38 -4.78 -0.89
CA GLY A 19 -8.78 -3.52 -0.45
C GLY A 19 -9.78 -2.39 -0.26
N TRP A 20 -9.26 -1.22 0.06
CA TRP A 20 -10.01 0.02 0.22
C TRP A 20 -9.93 0.84 -1.07
N ARG A 21 -11.05 1.44 -1.49
CA ARG A 21 -11.15 2.33 -2.66
C ARG A 21 -11.94 3.57 -2.28
N GLY A 22 -11.62 4.68 -2.96
CA GLY A 22 -12.34 5.94 -2.76
C GLY A 22 -12.08 6.92 -3.89
N VAL A 23 -12.87 7.99 -3.94
CA VAL A 23 -12.70 9.09 -4.88
C VAL A 23 -11.48 9.91 -4.46
N ILE A 24 -10.58 10.18 -5.40
CA ILE A 24 -9.35 10.94 -5.15
C ILE A 24 -9.71 12.35 -4.66
N ALA A 25 -9.02 12.81 -3.63
CA ALA A 25 -9.20 14.08 -2.94
C ALA A 25 -10.46 14.20 -2.05
N GLU A 26 -11.39 13.26 -2.13
CA GLU A 26 -12.54 13.15 -1.22
C GLU A 26 -12.26 12.08 -0.16
N ASP A 27 -12.41 10.82 -0.54
CA ASP A 27 -12.17 9.67 0.33
C ASP A 27 -10.73 9.20 0.29
N PHE A 28 -10.14 9.18 -0.91
CA PHE A 28 -8.78 8.69 -1.13
C PHE A 28 -7.79 9.86 -1.07
N THR A 29 -7.32 10.17 0.14
CA THR A 29 -6.41 11.29 0.42
C THR A 29 -5.07 10.81 0.94
N MET A 30 -4.01 11.64 0.85
CA MET A 30 -2.69 11.33 1.42
C MET A 30 -2.75 11.02 2.91
N GLY A 31 -3.57 11.76 3.68
CA GLY A 31 -3.74 11.53 5.12
C GLY A 31 -4.32 10.14 5.42
N ARG A 32 -5.33 9.72 4.68
CA ARG A 32 -5.93 8.39 4.83
C ARG A 32 -5.02 7.27 4.32
N VAL A 33 -4.26 7.50 3.26
CA VAL A 33 -3.22 6.56 2.80
C VAL A 33 -2.17 6.34 3.89
N ARG A 34 -1.73 7.41 4.58
CA ARG A 34 -0.83 7.29 5.73
C ARG A 34 -1.45 6.42 6.83
N ALA A 35 -2.71 6.69 7.20
CA ALA A 35 -3.40 5.94 8.25
C ALA A 35 -3.52 4.44 7.92
N VAL A 36 -3.91 4.10 6.67
CA VAL A 36 -3.99 2.71 6.21
C VAL A 36 -2.61 2.06 6.17
N THR A 37 -1.60 2.77 5.70
CA THR A 37 -0.22 2.24 5.65
C THR A 37 0.33 2.01 7.06
N GLN A 38 0.09 2.92 8.00
CA GLN A 38 0.46 2.72 9.40
C GLN A 38 -0.26 1.51 10.01
N ALA A 39 -1.55 1.35 9.72
CA ALA A 39 -2.32 0.18 10.16
C ALA A 39 -1.74 -1.14 9.62
N ILE A 40 -1.27 -1.16 8.37
CA ILE A 40 -0.55 -2.31 7.78
C ILE A 40 0.78 -2.53 8.50
N ALA A 41 1.55 -1.48 8.77
CA ALA A 41 2.82 -1.57 9.50
C ALA A 41 2.61 -2.16 10.91
N ASP A 42 1.60 -1.69 11.63
CA ASP A 42 1.24 -2.18 12.97
C ASP A 42 0.75 -3.64 12.94
N HIS A 43 -0.02 -4.01 11.90
CA HIS A 43 -0.45 -5.39 11.67
C HIS A 43 0.76 -6.32 11.47
N LEU A 44 1.70 -5.94 10.61
CA LEU A 44 2.92 -6.71 10.35
C LEU A 44 3.81 -6.81 11.58
N ALA A 45 3.93 -5.74 12.35
CA ALA A 45 4.67 -5.73 13.60
C ALA A 45 4.07 -6.69 14.64
N ALA A 46 2.74 -6.70 14.76
CA ALA A 46 2.03 -7.61 15.66
C ALA A 46 2.22 -9.09 15.31
N GLN A 47 2.50 -9.39 14.03
CA GLN A 47 2.79 -10.73 13.53
C GLN A 47 4.29 -11.11 13.54
N GLY A 48 5.18 -10.20 13.98
CA GLY A 48 6.63 -10.42 13.94
C GLY A 48 7.22 -10.47 12.53
N LEU A 49 6.57 -9.83 11.55
CA LEU A 49 6.97 -9.88 10.13
C LEU A 49 7.71 -8.61 9.66
N LYS A 50 7.96 -7.67 10.55
CA LYS A 50 8.51 -6.34 10.25
C LYS A 50 9.81 -6.39 9.43
N ASP A 51 10.68 -7.34 9.73
CA ASP A 51 12.02 -7.44 9.14
C ASP A 51 12.03 -8.03 7.71
N LYS A 52 10.90 -8.55 7.22
CA LYS A 52 10.82 -9.18 5.91
C LYS A 52 10.61 -8.18 4.76
N GLY A 53 10.34 -6.91 5.09
CA GLY A 53 10.07 -5.88 4.10
C GLY A 53 8.70 -6.01 3.40
N VAL A 54 8.33 -4.99 2.62
CA VAL A 54 7.05 -4.88 1.93
C VAL A 54 7.28 -4.50 0.47
N ILE A 55 6.62 -5.18 -0.46
CA ILE A 55 6.58 -4.80 -1.87
C ILE A 55 5.58 -3.66 -2.03
N VAL A 56 5.96 -2.58 -2.70
CA VAL A 56 5.07 -1.46 -2.98
C VAL A 56 5.01 -1.22 -4.48
N GLY A 57 3.82 -1.33 -5.05
CA GLY A 57 3.59 -1.11 -6.47
C GLY A 57 2.33 -0.30 -6.75
N TYR A 58 2.16 0.11 -7.99
CA TYR A 58 1.06 0.98 -8.41
C TYR A 58 0.71 0.76 -9.88
N ASP A 59 -0.52 1.10 -10.25
CA ASP A 59 -0.98 1.14 -11.63
C ASP A 59 -0.88 2.56 -12.24
N THR A 60 -1.32 2.71 -13.47
CA THR A 60 -1.25 3.97 -14.25
C THR A 60 -2.28 5.02 -13.82
N ARG A 61 -3.06 4.82 -12.74
CA ARG A 61 -4.06 5.78 -12.27
C ARG A 61 -3.42 7.05 -11.77
N PHE A 62 -4.16 8.15 -11.88
CA PHE A 62 -3.72 9.46 -11.39
C PHE A 62 -3.26 9.39 -9.94
N LEU A 63 -2.09 9.94 -9.64
CA LEU A 63 -1.44 9.97 -8.32
C LEU A 63 -1.04 8.62 -7.72
N SER A 64 -1.23 7.46 -8.38
CA SER A 64 -0.86 6.15 -7.83
C SER A 64 0.60 6.08 -7.41
N GLU A 65 1.52 6.61 -8.21
CA GLU A 65 2.95 6.73 -7.88
C GLU A 65 3.18 7.54 -6.60
N ARG A 66 2.48 8.67 -6.45
CA ARG A 66 2.63 9.54 -5.26
C ARG A 66 2.07 8.89 -4.01
N PHE A 67 0.97 8.15 -4.11
CA PHE A 67 0.43 7.37 -3.01
C PHE A 67 1.36 6.23 -2.60
N ALA A 68 2.00 5.56 -3.58
CA ALA A 68 3.01 4.54 -3.32
C ALA A 68 4.23 5.12 -2.59
N ALA A 69 4.75 6.25 -3.07
CA ALA A 69 5.84 6.96 -2.41
C ALA A 69 5.48 7.38 -0.97
N GLU A 70 4.25 7.84 -0.74
CA GLU A 70 3.77 8.22 0.58
C GLU A 70 3.70 7.02 1.54
N SER A 71 3.27 5.84 1.05
CA SER A 71 3.32 4.61 1.85
C SER A 71 4.74 4.21 2.23
N VAL A 72 5.71 4.33 1.31
CA VAL A 72 7.12 4.08 1.63
C VAL A 72 7.61 4.96 2.76
N ARG A 73 7.22 6.25 2.76
CA ARG A 73 7.59 7.21 3.83
C ARG A 73 7.08 6.79 5.20
N VAL A 74 5.87 6.23 5.28
CA VAL A 74 5.27 5.70 6.52
C VAL A 74 5.93 4.39 6.95
N LEU A 75 6.14 3.45 6.00
CA LEU A 75 6.80 2.18 6.28
C LEU A 75 8.21 2.40 6.82
N ALA A 76 8.98 3.29 6.18
CA ALA A 76 10.33 3.64 6.62
C ALA A 76 10.35 4.31 8.02
N ALA A 77 9.37 5.18 8.32
CA ALA A 77 9.22 5.75 9.66
C ALA A 77 8.91 4.67 10.71
N SER A 78 8.25 3.59 10.31
CA SER A 78 7.98 2.40 11.13
C SER A 78 9.17 1.42 11.16
N GLY A 79 10.28 1.72 10.46
CA GLY A 79 11.47 0.86 10.35
C GLY A 79 11.25 -0.38 9.50
N ILE A 80 10.31 -0.34 8.55
CA ILE A 80 10.03 -1.44 7.62
C ILE A 80 10.68 -1.12 6.27
N HIS A 81 11.48 -2.06 5.76
CA HIS A 81 12.08 -1.95 4.43
C HIS A 81 11.01 -2.06 3.34
N SER A 82 11.13 -1.24 2.29
CA SER A 82 10.23 -1.23 1.15
C SER A 82 10.96 -1.50 -0.16
N PHE A 83 10.39 -2.37 -1.00
CA PHE A 83 10.78 -2.56 -2.39
C PHE A 83 9.76 -1.81 -3.25
N LEU A 84 10.11 -0.59 -3.67
CA LEU A 84 9.22 0.26 -4.48
C LEU A 84 9.45 -0.03 -5.96
N SER A 85 8.35 -0.28 -6.68
CA SER A 85 8.42 -0.36 -8.13
C SER A 85 8.85 0.98 -8.72
N ASN A 86 9.84 0.95 -9.62
CA ASN A 86 10.31 2.15 -10.33
C ASN A 86 9.41 2.58 -11.49
N ARG A 87 8.35 1.81 -11.76
CA ARG A 87 7.33 2.06 -12.79
C ARG A 87 6.00 1.41 -12.40
N ASP A 88 4.94 1.74 -13.13
CA ASP A 88 3.66 1.05 -13.00
C ASP A 88 3.78 -0.44 -13.33
N VAL A 89 3.08 -1.27 -12.55
CA VAL A 89 3.07 -2.72 -12.70
C VAL A 89 1.68 -3.30 -12.42
N PRO A 90 1.28 -4.39 -13.12
CA PRO A 90 0.02 -5.05 -12.83
C PRO A 90 0.09 -5.85 -11.52
N THR A 91 -1.07 -6.05 -10.89
CA THR A 91 -1.21 -6.78 -9.61
C THR A 91 -0.47 -8.12 -9.56
N PRO A 92 -0.44 -8.98 -10.61
CA PRO A 92 0.30 -10.24 -10.57
C PRO A 92 1.80 -10.09 -10.33
N VAL A 93 2.41 -8.99 -10.78
CA VAL A 93 3.82 -8.69 -10.50
C VAL A 93 4.07 -8.51 -9.01
N ILE A 94 3.19 -7.79 -8.32
CA ILE A 94 3.29 -7.58 -6.87
C ILE A 94 3.18 -8.92 -6.14
N SER A 95 2.18 -9.75 -6.49
CA SER A 95 1.98 -11.08 -5.93
C SER A 95 3.21 -11.98 -6.12
N PHE A 96 3.78 -11.97 -7.30
CA PHE A 96 4.99 -12.71 -7.63
C PHE A 96 6.20 -12.26 -6.80
N GLU A 97 6.42 -10.96 -6.70
CA GLU A 97 7.55 -10.39 -5.97
C GLU A 97 7.46 -10.64 -4.46
N ILE A 98 6.25 -10.65 -3.87
CA ILE A 98 6.04 -11.02 -2.47
C ILE A 98 6.60 -12.43 -2.21
N ILE A 99 6.24 -13.40 -3.06
CA ILE A 99 6.66 -14.81 -2.94
C ILE A 99 8.16 -14.93 -3.21
N ARG A 100 8.65 -14.33 -4.32
CA ARG A 100 10.04 -14.42 -4.75
C ARG A 100 11.01 -13.85 -3.71
N ARG A 101 10.68 -12.70 -3.13
CA ARG A 101 11.51 -12.02 -2.12
C ARG A 101 11.22 -12.50 -0.70
N LYS A 102 10.23 -13.36 -0.50
CA LYS A 102 9.75 -13.80 0.83
C LYS A 102 9.38 -12.61 1.72
N ALA A 103 8.80 -11.57 1.11
CA ALA A 103 8.39 -10.35 1.78
C ALA A 103 7.25 -10.60 2.78
N ALA A 104 7.08 -9.70 3.74
CA ALA A 104 5.95 -9.74 4.70
C ALA A 104 4.59 -9.61 4.02
N GLY A 105 4.57 -8.94 2.87
CA GLY A 105 3.39 -8.70 2.06
C GLY A 105 3.65 -7.63 1.01
N GLY A 106 2.58 -7.15 0.38
CA GLY A 106 2.66 -6.08 -0.61
C GLY A 106 1.50 -5.12 -0.55
N ILE A 107 1.78 -3.87 -0.86
CA ILE A 107 0.80 -2.80 -1.06
C ILE A 107 0.74 -2.50 -2.55
N ASN A 108 -0.47 -2.54 -3.11
CA ASN A 108 -0.71 -2.21 -4.50
C ASN A 108 -1.72 -1.07 -4.62
N PHE A 109 -1.31 0.05 -5.23
CA PHE A 109 -2.19 1.17 -5.51
C PHE A 109 -2.90 0.94 -6.83
N THR A 110 -4.19 0.63 -6.75
CA THR A 110 -5.08 0.36 -7.88
C THR A 110 -6.53 0.38 -7.42
N ALA A 111 -7.41 0.88 -8.26
CA ALA A 111 -8.85 0.76 -8.08
C ALA A 111 -9.50 -0.23 -9.08
N SER A 112 -8.68 -1.10 -9.70
CA SER A 112 -9.15 -2.14 -10.64
C SER A 112 -9.95 -1.55 -11.82
N HIS A 113 -11.26 -1.82 -11.89
CA HIS A 113 -12.18 -1.38 -12.95
C HIS A 113 -13.02 -0.15 -12.58
N ASN A 114 -12.80 0.47 -11.40
CA ASN A 114 -13.51 1.69 -11.03
C ASN A 114 -13.21 2.84 -12.02
N PRO A 115 -14.11 3.81 -12.17
CA PRO A 115 -13.87 5.01 -12.98
C PRO A 115 -12.57 5.75 -12.62
N PRO A 116 -12.05 6.61 -13.51
CA PRO A 116 -10.70 7.20 -13.36
C PRO A 116 -10.55 8.11 -12.13
N GLN A 117 -11.64 8.67 -11.61
CA GLN A 117 -11.60 9.49 -10.39
C GLN A 117 -11.34 8.68 -9.11
N TYR A 118 -11.40 7.34 -9.17
CA TYR A 118 -11.09 6.48 -8.02
C TYR A 118 -9.61 6.09 -7.98
N ASN A 119 -9.09 5.93 -6.78
CA ASN A 119 -7.91 5.15 -6.51
C ASN A 119 -8.19 4.13 -5.39
N GLY A 120 -7.25 3.27 -5.08
CA GLY A 120 -7.41 2.26 -4.04
C GLY A 120 -6.07 1.73 -3.55
N LEU A 121 -6.12 1.12 -2.38
CA LEU A 121 -5.00 0.44 -1.75
C LEU A 121 -5.41 -0.99 -1.45
N LYS A 122 -4.67 -1.96 -2.00
CA LYS A 122 -4.80 -3.39 -1.71
C LYS A 122 -3.61 -3.84 -0.89
N PHE A 123 -3.86 -4.66 0.12
CA PHE A 123 -2.82 -5.37 0.85
C PHE A 123 -2.88 -6.86 0.51
N SER A 124 -1.74 -7.43 0.15
CA SER A 124 -1.54 -8.86 -0.06
C SER A 124 -0.56 -9.38 1.00
N PRO A 125 -0.93 -10.41 1.79
CA PRO A 125 -0.04 -11.03 2.77
C PRO A 125 1.14 -11.79 2.13
N ALA A 126 2.00 -12.37 2.96
CA ALA A 126 3.23 -13.07 2.54
C ALA A 126 3.02 -14.22 1.52
N TRP A 127 1.81 -14.78 1.42
CA TRP A 127 1.48 -15.80 0.41
C TRP A 127 1.09 -15.21 -0.97
N GLY A 128 1.11 -13.89 -1.14
CA GLY A 128 0.97 -13.19 -2.42
C GLY A 128 -0.46 -13.06 -2.96
N GLY A 129 -1.44 -13.68 -2.33
CA GLY A 129 -2.84 -13.60 -2.74
C GLY A 129 -3.63 -12.49 -2.02
N PRO A 130 -4.96 -12.45 -2.19
CA PRO A 130 -5.81 -11.49 -1.50
C PRO A 130 -5.82 -11.75 0.02
N ALA A 131 -5.82 -10.67 0.81
CA ALA A 131 -5.92 -10.78 2.26
C ALA A 131 -7.26 -11.42 2.68
N LEU A 132 -7.22 -12.28 3.69
CA LEU A 132 -8.41 -12.89 4.27
C LEU A 132 -9.23 -11.86 5.06
N PRO A 133 -10.54 -12.10 5.29
CA PRO A 133 -11.42 -11.15 5.98
C PRO A 133 -10.93 -10.72 7.36
N GLU A 134 -10.29 -11.61 8.13
CA GLU A 134 -9.72 -11.27 9.44
C GLU A 134 -8.57 -10.26 9.31
N THR A 135 -7.71 -10.40 8.31
CA THR A 135 -6.61 -9.46 8.04
C THR A 135 -7.15 -8.09 7.60
N THR A 136 -8.12 -8.08 6.67
CA THR A 136 -8.69 -6.81 6.19
C THR A 136 -9.45 -6.07 7.30
N LYS A 137 -10.18 -6.78 8.17
CA LYS A 137 -10.87 -6.19 9.31
C LYS A 137 -9.92 -5.65 10.38
N ASP A 138 -8.80 -6.33 10.65
CA ASP A 138 -7.79 -5.83 11.58
C ASP A 138 -7.17 -4.54 11.06
N ILE A 139 -6.75 -4.51 9.79
CA ILE A 139 -6.18 -3.31 9.14
C ILE A 139 -7.22 -2.18 9.12
N GLU A 140 -8.48 -2.45 8.76
CA GLU A 140 -9.57 -1.48 8.74
C GLU A 140 -9.81 -0.85 10.13
N SER A 141 -9.86 -1.69 11.16
CA SER A 141 -10.06 -1.25 12.55
C SER A 141 -8.93 -0.34 13.01
N ARG A 142 -7.68 -0.73 12.78
CA ARG A 142 -6.49 0.08 13.09
C ARG A 142 -6.48 1.39 12.31
N ALA A 143 -6.77 1.35 11.01
CA ALA A 143 -6.80 2.53 10.15
C ALA A 143 -7.84 3.54 10.64
N ASN A 144 -9.05 3.10 10.95
CA ASN A 144 -10.12 3.97 11.46
C ASN A 144 -9.80 4.58 12.85
N ALA A 145 -8.98 3.91 13.66
CA ALA A 145 -8.49 4.48 14.91
C ALA A 145 -7.39 5.54 14.71
N LEU A 146 -6.83 5.64 13.51
CA LEU A 146 -5.73 6.55 13.16
C LEU A 146 -6.19 7.74 12.29
N VAL A 147 -7.33 7.65 11.59
CA VAL A 147 -7.81 8.67 10.64
C VAL A 147 -7.92 10.06 11.28
N ASP A 148 -8.33 10.13 12.54
CA ASP A 148 -8.52 11.39 13.27
C ASP A 148 -7.24 11.85 14.00
N ARG A 149 -6.14 11.11 13.88
CA ARG A 149 -4.87 11.48 14.51
C ARG A 149 -4.09 12.45 13.62
N ASN A 150 -3.77 13.61 14.14
CA ASN A 150 -3.13 14.70 13.41
C ASN A 150 -1.70 14.44 12.90
N ALA A 151 -1.05 13.33 13.28
CA ALA A 151 0.32 13.05 12.85
C ALA A 151 0.60 11.54 12.75
N ILE A 152 0.53 11.00 11.54
CA ILE A 152 1.17 9.73 11.22
C ILE A 152 2.66 10.02 10.90
N PRO A 153 3.62 9.40 11.59
CA PRO A 153 5.03 9.62 11.34
C PRO A 153 5.43 9.28 9.90
N THR A 154 6.25 10.12 9.30
CA THR A 154 6.83 9.88 7.98
C THR A 154 8.29 10.35 7.97
N VAL A 155 9.11 9.76 7.10
CA VAL A 155 10.44 10.26 6.77
C VAL A 155 10.50 10.66 5.29
N SER A 156 11.51 11.40 4.86
CA SER A 156 11.71 11.64 3.43
C SER A 156 12.17 10.37 2.71
N LEU A 157 11.97 10.30 1.38
CA LEU A 157 12.48 9.16 0.60
C LEU A 157 14.02 9.10 0.64
N ASP A 158 14.68 10.25 0.67
CA ASP A 158 16.14 10.32 0.77
C ASP A 158 16.63 9.79 2.12
N GLU A 159 15.94 10.11 3.21
CA GLU A 159 16.22 9.54 4.52
C GLU A 159 15.96 8.03 4.55
N ALA A 160 14.89 7.56 3.92
CA ALA A 160 14.59 6.13 3.81
C ALA A 160 15.70 5.39 3.04
N ARG A 161 16.20 5.97 1.92
CA ARG A 161 17.34 5.42 1.17
C ARG A 161 18.63 5.42 2.01
N ALA A 162 18.94 6.51 2.66
CA ALA A 162 20.13 6.63 3.49
C ALA A 162 20.15 5.63 4.66
N LYS A 163 18.96 5.28 5.20
CA LYS A 163 18.80 4.25 6.24
C LYS A 163 18.73 2.82 5.70
N GLY A 164 18.80 2.60 4.38
CA GLY A 164 18.64 1.28 3.76
C GLY A 164 17.24 0.71 3.91
N LEU A 165 16.22 1.56 4.05
CA LEU A 165 14.81 1.17 4.19
C LEU A 165 14.01 1.33 2.89
N LEU A 166 14.64 1.76 1.80
CA LEU A 166 14.04 1.87 0.47
C LEU A 166 14.97 1.30 -0.59
N GLU A 167 14.47 0.34 -1.35
CA GLU A 167 15.03 -0.15 -2.61
C GLU A 167 14.04 0.15 -3.75
N GLU A 168 14.46 0.90 -4.76
CA GLU A 168 13.70 1.07 -6.00
C GLU A 168 14.14 -0.01 -7.00
N ALA A 169 13.19 -0.76 -7.54
CA ALA A 169 13.46 -1.91 -8.39
C ALA A 169 12.49 -2.02 -9.58
N ASP A 170 12.99 -2.56 -10.70
CA ASP A 170 12.13 -3.02 -11.79
C ASP A 170 11.52 -4.38 -11.41
N LEU A 171 10.36 -4.32 -10.75
CA LEU A 171 9.63 -5.50 -10.29
C LEU A 171 9.09 -6.34 -11.47
N GLY A 172 8.85 -5.72 -12.62
CA GLY A 172 8.31 -6.39 -13.80
C GLY A 172 9.30 -7.36 -14.45
N ARG A 173 10.59 -7.06 -14.38
CA ARG A 173 11.63 -7.83 -15.06
C ARG A 173 11.67 -9.30 -14.65
N SER A 174 11.77 -9.57 -13.36
CA SER A 174 11.83 -10.94 -12.83
C SER A 174 10.54 -11.72 -13.12
N TYR A 175 9.39 -11.05 -13.10
CA TYR A 175 8.11 -11.65 -13.47
C TYR A 175 8.09 -12.07 -14.93
N LEU A 176 8.53 -11.22 -15.86
CA LEU A 176 8.59 -11.52 -17.28
C LEU A 176 9.59 -12.66 -17.58
N GLU A 177 10.72 -12.69 -16.90
CA GLU A 177 11.69 -13.78 -17.02
C GLU A 177 11.12 -15.13 -16.55
N ASP A 178 10.27 -15.11 -15.51
CA ASP A 178 9.58 -16.31 -15.02
C ASP A 178 8.46 -16.78 -15.96
N ILE A 179 7.65 -15.85 -16.48
CA ILE A 179 6.59 -16.15 -17.45
C ILE A 179 7.14 -16.78 -18.72
N ARG A 180 8.25 -16.25 -19.28
CA ARG A 180 8.90 -16.80 -20.48
C ARG A 180 9.31 -18.26 -20.35
N LYS A 181 9.51 -18.76 -19.12
CA LYS A 181 9.85 -20.17 -18.88
C LYS A 181 8.61 -21.08 -18.80
N LYS A 182 7.42 -20.50 -18.67
CA LYS A 182 6.16 -21.20 -18.41
C LYS A 182 5.18 -21.16 -19.59
N VAL A 183 5.40 -20.24 -20.48
CA VAL A 183 4.52 -20.01 -21.66
C VAL A 183 5.36 -20.24 -22.91
N ASP A 184 4.83 -21.07 -23.82
CA ASP A 184 5.34 -21.21 -25.17
C ASP A 184 4.94 -19.95 -25.94
N LEU A 185 5.92 -19.25 -26.50
CA LEU A 185 5.73 -17.98 -27.21
C LEU A 185 5.97 -18.14 -28.73
N GLU A 186 6.05 -19.41 -29.24
CA GLU A 186 6.14 -19.70 -30.67
C GLU A 186 4.78 -19.59 -31.37
#